data_d15d3f270807ba1ff921f4feac6b596b
#
_entry.id   d15d3f270807ba1ff921f4feac6b596b
#
_cell.length_a   1.000
_cell.length_b   1.000
_cell.length_c   1.000
_cell.angle_alpha   90.00
_cell.angle_beta   90.00
_cell.angle_gamma   90.00
#
_symmetry.space_group_name_H-M   'P 1'
#
loop_
_entity.id
_entity.type
_entity.pdbx_description
1 polymer ?
#
loop_
_entity_poly.entity_id
_entity_poly.type
_entity_poly.pdbx_seq_one_letter_code
_entity_poly.pdbx_strand_id
1 'polypeptide(L)'
;MPARPLPLPSDHYMLSTRSRVLIAVAALLLAALFVFPIWSVYLNAPQYPEGLGMHIWINTITGVKEHDLQNINGLNHYIGMKRIEPDAIPELRLMPFIVVALIVGGVAAAALGRKLLARMWVGTFLVISLVGLADFWKWEYDYGHDLDMENAIIKIPGMSYQPPLIGTKQLLNFSATSLPGIGGLIAFLSLGMAVVVLVYDKGAAARVQADAVPAARARVANT
;
A
#
# COMPACT_ATOMS: atom_id res chain seq x y z
N MET A 1 38.00 -35.34 1.13
CA MET A 1 36.96 -34.42 0.62
C MET A 1 37.58 -33.02 0.55
N PRO A 2 37.50 -32.28 -0.57
CA PRO A 2 38.02 -30.94 -0.61
C PRO A 2 37.23 -30.03 0.35
N ALA A 3 37.95 -29.29 1.18
CA ALA A 3 37.35 -28.35 2.14
C ALA A 3 36.54 -27.29 1.39
N ARG A 4 35.25 -27.11 1.73
CA ARG A 4 34.41 -26.05 1.26
C ARG A 4 35.09 -24.70 1.60
N PRO A 5 35.32 -23.80 0.62
CA PRO A 5 35.94 -22.53 0.92
C PRO A 5 35.09 -21.74 1.91
N LEU A 6 35.75 -21.11 2.88
CA LEU A 6 35.08 -20.21 3.84
C LEU A 6 34.39 -19.08 3.05
N PRO A 7 33.14 -18.74 3.36
CA PRO A 7 32.47 -17.65 2.70
C PRO A 7 33.27 -16.36 2.88
N LEU A 8 33.52 -15.66 1.76
CA LEU A 8 34.21 -14.38 1.77
C LEU A 8 33.37 -13.35 2.58
N PRO A 9 33.98 -12.41 3.29
CA PRO A 9 33.25 -11.38 4.05
C PRO A 9 32.23 -10.60 3.22
N SER A 10 32.42 -10.51 1.90
CA SER A 10 31.49 -9.89 0.95
C SER A 10 30.12 -10.57 0.84
N ASP A 11 30.03 -11.88 1.10
CA ASP A 11 28.79 -12.66 0.96
C ASP A 11 27.72 -12.30 2.00
N HIS A 12 28.14 -11.75 3.14
CA HIS A 12 27.24 -11.30 4.20
C HIS A 12 26.44 -10.03 3.83
N TYR A 13 26.94 -9.22 2.88
CA TYR A 13 26.34 -7.94 2.50
C TYR A 13 25.50 -8.01 1.22
N MET A 14 25.60 -9.11 0.47
CA MET A 14 24.93 -9.27 -0.82
C MET A 14 23.67 -10.14 -0.69
N LEU A 15 22.65 -9.80 -1.48
CA LEU A 15 21.45 -10.60 -1.66
C LEU A 15 21.75 -11.80 -2.57
N SER A 16 21.10 -12.94 -2.30
CA SER A 16 21.11 -14.07 -3.24
C SER A 16 20.46 -13.67 -4.59
N THR A 17 20.83 -14.35 -5.66
CA THR A 17 20.22 -14.10 -6.98
C THR A 17 18.70 -14.22 -6.96
N ARG A 18 18.18 -15.22 -6.22
CA ARG A 18 16.71 -15.40 -6.06
C ARG A 18 16.08 -14.20 -5.35
N SER A 19 16.69 -13.71 -4.27
CA SER A 19 16.23 -12.54 -3.53
C SER A 19 16.23 -11.29 -4.42
N ARG A 20 17.25 -11.10 -5.23
CA ARG A 20 17.34 -9.99 -6.19
C ARG A 20 16.21 -10.02 -7.22
N VAL A 21 15.94 -11.19 -7.81
CA VAL A 21 14.83 -11.35 -8.76
C VAL A 21 13.49 -11.06 -8.10
N LEU A 22 13.24 -11.58 -6.89
CA LEU A 22 11.98 -11.34 -6.18
C LEU A 22 11.79 -9.86 -5.79
N ILE A 23 12.85 -9.15 -5.37
CA ILE A 23 12.77 -7.70 -5.11
C ILE A 23 12.48 -6.94 -6.41
N ALA A 24 13.10 -7.31 -7.54
CA ALA A 24 12.81 -6.69 -8.83
C ALA A 24 11.35 -6.93 -9.25
N VAL A 25 10.85 -8.16 -9.10
CA VAL A 25 9.44 -8.50 -9.39
C VAL A 25 8.51 -7.70 -8.49
N ALA A 26 8.79 -7.63 -7.17
CA ALA A 26 8.02 -6.82 -6.24
C ALA A 26 7.96 -5.34 -6.66
N ALA A 27 9.09 -4.76 -7.04
CA ALA A 27 9.14 -3.38 -7.51
C ALA A 27 8.32 -3.18 -8.81
N LEU A 28 8.45 -4.09 -9.77
CA LEU A 28 7.74 -4.00 -11.06
C LEU A 28 6.23 -4.21 -10.93
N LEU A 29 5.77 -5.00 -9.96
CA LEU A 29 4.33 -5.16 -9.67
C LEU A 29 3.66 -3.83 -9.34
N LEU A 30 4.40 -2.85 -8.78
CA LEU A 30 3.84 -1.51 -8.51
C LEU A 30 3.43 -0.76 -9.79
N ALA A 31 3.92 -1.16 -10.97
CA ALA A 31 3.47 -0.59 -12.23
C ALA A 31 1.96 -0.84 -12.49
N ALA A 32 1.39 -1.87 -11.89
CA ALA A 32 -0.04 -2.16 -11.96
C ALA A 32 -0.92 -1.06 -11.35
N LEU A 33 -0.36 -0.23 -10.44
CA LEU A 33 -1.08 0.88 -9.82
C LEU A 33 -1.46 1.98 -10.82
N PHE A 34 -0.77 2.05 -11.97
CA PHE A 34 -1.12 2.96 -13.06
C PHE A 34 -2.33 2.49 -13.88
N VAL A 35 -2.73 1.22 -13.75
CA VAL A 35 -3.76 0.57 -14.57
C VAL A 35 -4.96 0.13 -13.72
N PHE A 36 -4.77 -0.07 -12.40
CA PHE A 36 -5.82 -0.54 -11.51
C PHE A 36 -6.02 0.42 -10.34
N PRO A 37 -7.29 0.64 -9.89
CA PRO A 37 -7.58 1.49 -8.75
C PRO A 37 -6.94 0.90 -7.48
N ILE A 38 -6.41 1.79 -6.62
CA ILE A 38 -5.81 1.40 -5.34
C ILE A 38 -6.85 1.14 -4.27
N TRP A 39 -8.02 1.82 -4.39
CA TRP A 39 -9.13 1.69 -3.44
C TRP A 39 -10.47 1.83 -4.13
N SER A 40 -11.54 1.29 -3.52
CA SER A 40 -12.91 1.41 -4.03
C SER A 40 -13.87 1.62 -2.86
N VAL A 41 -14.80 2.55 -3.04
CA VAL A 41 -15.88 2.82 -2.09
C VAL A 41 -17.20 2.66 -2.81
N TYR A 42 -18.11 1.88 -2.23
CA TYR A 42 -19.45 1.61 -2.75
C TYR A 42 -20.49 2.11 -1.77
N LEU A 43 -21.54 2.73 -2.28
CA LEU A 43 -22.68 3.24 -1.53
C LEU A 43 -23.95 2.56 -2.02
N ASN A 44 -24.73 2.00 -1.10
CA ASN A 44 -26.08 1.52 -1.35
C ASN A 44 -27.07 2.42 -0.62
N ALA A 45 -27.92 3.10 -1.38
CA ALA A 45 -28.91 4.03 -0.88
C ALA A 45 -30.27 3.71 -1.51
N PRO A 46 -31.39 3.93 -0.81
CA PRO A 46 -32.74 3.67 -1.38
C PRO A 46 -33.03 4.44 -2.68
N GLN A 47 -32.40 5.61 -2.84
CA GLN A 47 -32.54 6.45 -4.05
C GLN A 47 -31.75 5.89 -5.25
N TYR A 48 -30.80 5.00 -5.02
CA TYR A 48 -29.93 4.36 -6.02
C TYR A 48 -29.89 2.85 -5.76
N PRO A 49 -30.96 2.12 -6.13
CA PRO A 49 -31.06 0.67 -5.83
C PRO A 49 -29.98 -0.17 -6.53
N GLU A 50 -29.43 0.33 -7.66
CA GLU A 50 -28.30 -0.26 -8.38
C GLU A 50 -26.94 0.00 -7.70
N GLY A 51 -26.92 0.78 -6.61
CA GLY A 51 -25.73 1.23 -5.93
C GLY A 51 -24.93 2.28 -6.72
N LEU A 52 -24.13 3.05 -5.99
CA LEU A 52 -23.14 3.98 -6.51
C LEU A 52 -21.76 3.50 -6.10
N GLY A 53 -20.74 3.84 -6.89
CA GLY A 53 -19.37 3.50 -6.52
C GLY A 53 -18.35 4.49 -7.03
N MET A 54 -17.22 4.57 -6.34
CA MET A 54 -16.07 5.32 -6.81
C MET A 54 -14.81 4.51 -6.68
N HIS A 55 -13.89 4.73 -7.63
CA HIS A 55 -12.56 4.20 -7.66
C HIS A 55 -11.54 5.29 -7.38
N ILE A 56 -10.65 5.04 -6.44
CA ILE A 56 -9.52 5.90 -6.12
C ILE A 56 -8.29 5.30 -6.82
N TRP A 57 -7.73 6.07 -7.75
CA TRP A 57 -6.51 5.75 -8.48
C TRP A 57 -5.34 6.49 -7.84
N ILE A 58 -4.13 6.21 -8.28
CA ILE A 58 -2.95 6.95 -7.79
C ILE A 58 -2.92 8.41 -8.23
N ASN A 59 -3.73 8.81 -9.22
CA ASN A 59 -3.70 10.15 -9.82
C ASN A 59 -5.07 10.81 -9.96
N THR A 60 -6.16 10.13 -9.62
CA THR A 60 -7.53 10.67 -9.75
C THR A 60 -8.55 9.84 -8.95
N ILE A 61 -9.78 10.32 -8.91
CA ILE A 61 -10.95 9.58 -8.42
C ILE A 61 -11.99 9.60 -9.53
N THR A 62 -12.58 8.44 -9.82
CA THR A 62 -13.64 8.30 -10.84
C THR A 62 -14.84 7.57 -10.27
N GLY A 63 -16.00 7.75 -10.87
CA GLY A 63 -17.14 6.85 -10.64
C GLY A 63 -16.85 5.44 -11.18
N VAL A 64 -17.53 4.45 -10.61
CA VAL A 64 -17.60 3.09 -11.20
C VAL A 64 -18.41 3.13 -12.49
N LYS A 65 -19.52 3.87 -12.49
CA LYS A 65 -20.34 4.21 -13.66
C LYS A 65 -20.12 5.69 -13.98
N GLU A 66 -20.49 6.08 -15.18
CA GLU A 66 -20.23 7.42 -15.75
C GLU A 66 -20.65 8.59 -14.83
N HIS A 67 -21.80 8.47 -14.16
CA HIS A 67 -22.37 9.56 -13.32
C HIS A 67 -22.23 9.31 -11.81
N ASP A 68 -21.60 8.20 -11.37
CA ASP A 68 -21.57 7.82 -9.97
C ASP A 68 -20.91 8.89 -9.08
N LEU A 69 -19.77 9.44 -9.49
CA LEU A 69 -19.08 10.48 -8.70
C LEU A 69 -19.93 11.75 -8.59
N GLN A 70 -20.66 12.12 -9.65
CA GLN A 70 -21.57 13.27 -9.64
C GLN A 70 -22.75 13.01 -8.69
N ASN A 71 -23.33 11.80 -8.72
CA ASN A 71 -24.42 11.41 -7.85
C ASN A 71 -23.99 11.34 -6.39
N ILE A 72 -22.77 10.82 -6.11
CA ILE A 72 -22.16 10.82 -4.77
C ILE A 72 -22.01 12.27 -4.28
N ASN A 73 -21.51 13.17 -5.11
CA ASN A 73 -21.38 14.59 -4.76
C ASN A 73 -22.75 15.27 -4.53
N GLY A 74 -23.79 14.83 -5.25
CA GLY A 74 -25.17 15.23 -4.97
C GLY A 74 -25.63 14.80 -3.58
N LEU A 75 -25.42 13.52 -3.21
CA LEU A 75 -25.74 13.02 -1.87
C LEU A 75 -24.93 13.75 -0.78
N ASN A 76 -23.65 14.00 -1.01
CA ASN A 76 -22.79 14.74 -0.09
C ASN A 76 -23.37 16.15 0.19
N HIS A 77 -23.83 16.85 -0.84
CA HIS A 77 -24.44 18.16 -0.70
C HIS A 77 -25.69 18.13 0.21
N TYR A 78 -26.54 17.10 0.10
CA TYR A 78 -27.76 16.97 0.92
C TYR A 78 -27.47 16.89 2.42
N ILE A 79 -26.35 16.27 2.79
CA ILE A 79 -25.95 16.01 4.20
C ILE A 79 -24.84 16.94 4.69
N GLY A 80 -24.44 17.93 3.88
CA GLY A 80 -23.43 18.91 4.21
C GLY A 80 -21.98 18.42 4.09
N MET A 81 -21.73 17.23 3.50
CA MET A 81 -20.38 16.78 3.19
C MET A 81 -19.79 17.57 2.02
N LYS A 82 -18.48 17.74 2.04
CA LYS A 82 -17.73 18.38 0.95
C LYS A 82 -17.86 17.59 -0.36
N ARG A 83 -17.76 18.30 -1.48
CA ARG A 83 -17.64 17.66 -2.78
C ARG A 83 -16.28 16.98 -2.92
N ILE A 84 -16.28 15.81 -3.53
CA ILE A 84 -15.05 15.11 -3.93
C ILE A 84 -14.62 15.71 -5.26
N GLU A 85 -13.54 16.48 -5.23
CA GLU A 85 -12.92 17.14 -6.37
C GLU A 85 -11.48 16.62 -6.53
N PRO A 86 -11.24 15.67 -7.46
CA PRO A 86 -9.92 15.03 -7.59
C PRO A 86 -8.78 16.03 -7.79
N ASP A 87 -9.03 17.11 -8.52
CA ASP A 87 -8.02 18.14 -8.81
C ASP A 87 -7.65 18.99 -7.59
N ALA A 88 -8.48 19.01 -6.56
CA ALA A 88 -8.23 19.71 -5.30
C ALA A 88 -7.40 18.89 -4.31
N ILE A 89 -7.15 17.61 -4.60
CA ILE A 89 -6.42 16.67 -3.72
C ILE A 89 -4.95 16.63 -4.13
N PRO A 90 -4.03 17.27 -3.36
CA PRO A 90 -2.62 17.38 -3.74
C PRO A 90 -1.90 16.01 -3.74
N GLU A 91 -2.34 15.07 -2.92
CA GLU A 91 -1.78 13.72 -2.81
C GLU A 91 -1.90 12.97 -4.14
N LEU A 92 -3.02 13.12 -4.87
CA LEU A 92 -3.22 12.50 -6.18
C LEU A 92 -2.24 13.02 -7.26
N ARG A 93 -1.72 14.24 -7.10
CA ARG A 93 -0.66 14.75 -7.98
C ARG A 93 0.71 14.19 -7.64
N LEU A 94 0.96 13.89 -6.36
CA LEU A 94 2.26 13.43 -5.88
C LEU A 94 2.43 11.92 -6.00
N MET A 95 1.37 11.15 -5.80
CA MET A 95 1.39 9.68 -5.75
C MET A 95 2.04 9.01 -6.98
N PRO A 96 1.79 9.43 -8.25
CA PRO A 96 2.45 8.83 -9.40
C PRO A 96 3.98 8.92 -9.32
N PHE A 97 4.52 10.03 -8.85
CA PHE A 97 5.98 10.23 -8.69
C PHE A 97 6.53 9.34 -7.58
N ILE A 98 5.81 9.20 -6.46
CA ILE A 98 6.18 8.29 -5.37
C ILE A 98 6.23 6.85 -5.87
N VAL A 99 5.23 6.41 -6.62
CA VAL A 99 5.18 5.04 -7.19
C VAL A 99 6.33 4.82 -8.16
N VAL A 100 6.62 5.77 -9.06
CA VAL A 100 7.79 5.69 -9.95
C VAL A 100 9.09 5.60 -9.16
N ALA A 101 9.26 6.42 -8.12
CA ALA A 101 10.45 6.39 -7.28
C ALA A 101 10.60 5.04 -6.55
N LEU A 102 9.50 4.43 -6.08
CA LEU A 102 9.51 3.09 -5.49
C LEU A 102 9.90 2.02 -6.52
N ILE A 103 9.37 2.08 -7.74
CA ILE A 103 9.74 1.14 -8.81
C ILE A 103 11.23 1.24 -9.12
N VAL A 104 11.71 2.45 -9.41
CA VAL A 104 13.12 2.69 -9.76
C VAL A 104 14.05 2.32 -8.62
N GLY A 105 13.71 2.71 -7.38
CA GLY A 105 14.48 2.39 -6.18
C GLY A 105 14.57 0.88 -5.91
N GLY A 106 13.46 0.15 -6.09
CA GLY A 106 13.43 -1.30 -5.91
C GLY A 106 14.23 -2.05 -6.98
N VAL A 107 14.09 -1.64 -8.25
CA VAL A 107 14.89 -2.20 -9.35
C VAL A 107 16.38 -1.90 -9.14
N ALA A 108 16.75 -0.69 -8.73
CA ALA A 108 18.13 -0.34 -8.41
C ALA A 108 18.68 -1.15 -7.22
N ALA A 109 17.88 -1.33 -6.14
CA ALA A 109 18.27 -2.16 -5.00
C ALA A 109 18.51 -3.62 -5.40
N ALA A 110 17.66 -4.16 -6.27
CA ALA A 110 17.82 -5.50 -6.85
C ALA A 110 19.06 -5.62 -7.74
N ALA A 111 19.29 -4.63 -8.62
CA ALA A 111 20.43 -4.61 -9.53
C ALA A 111 21.76 -4.53 -8.79
N LEU A 112 21.86 -3.66 -7.78
CA LEU A 112 23.05 -3.51 -6.93
C LEU A 112 23.24 -4.70 -5.98
N GLY A 113 22.15 -5.40 -5.62
CA GLY A 113 22.17 -6.60 -4.81
C GLY A 113 22.63 -6.40 -3.36
N ARG A 114 22.72 -5.17 -2.86
CA ARG A 114 23.14 -4.89 -1.47
C ARG A 114 21.96 -5.03 -0.51
N LYS A 115 22.11 -5.85 0.54
CA LYS A 115 21.09 -6.07 1.59
C LYS A 115 20.63 -4.77 2.25
N LEU A 116 21.54 -3.83 2.46
CA LEU A 116 21.20 -2.53 3.07
C LEU A 116 20.21 -1.76 2.19
N LEU A 117 20.48 -1.65 0.87
CA LEU A 117 19.61 -0.93 -0.06
C LEU A 117 18.21 -1.57 -0.14
N ALA A 118 18.14 -2.90 -0.17
CA ALA A 118 16.86 -3.60 -0.15
C ALA A 118 16.08 -3.36 1.16
N ARG A 119 16.76 -3.35 2.31
CA ARG A 119 16.13 -3.02 3.61
C ARG A 119 15.63 -1.58 3.65
N MET A 120 16.43 -0.64 3.17
CA MET A 120 16.03 0.76 3.09
C MET A 120 14.81 0.93 2.16
N TRP A 121 14.83 0.29 0.99
CA TRP A 121 13.70 0.33 0.06
C TRP A 121 12.41 -0.25 0.67
N VAL A 122 12.48 -1.44 1.29
CA VAL A 122 11.31 -2.05 1.96
C VAL A 122 10.84 -1.18 3.12
N GLY A 123 11.74 -0.63 3.92
CA GLY A 123 11.40 0.29 5.01
C GLY A 123 10.71 1.55 4.50
N THR A 124 11.23 2.16 3.43
CA THR A 124 10.63 3.34 2.77
C THR A 124 9.24 2.99 2.22
N PHE A 125 9.11 1.85 1.54
CA PHE A 125 7.81 1.40 1.01
C PHE A 125 6.79 1.18 2.13
N LEU A 126 7.19 0.54 3.23
CA LEU A 126 6.32 0.35 4.40
C LEU A 126 5.88 1.69 5.00
N VAL A 127 6.81 2.63 5.19
CA VAL A 127 6.49 3.96 5.73
C VAL A 127 5.52 4.70 4.82
N ILE A 128 5.77 4.72 3.51
CA ILE A 128 4.88 5.35 2.52
C ILE A 128 3.48 4.72 2.58
N SER A 129 3.39 3.38 2.67
CA SER A 129 2.10 2.68 2.76
C SER A 129 1.34 3.04 4.03
N LEU A 130 2.02 3.10 5.18
CA LEU A 130 1.39 3.48 6.45
C LEU A 130 0.95 4.95 6.45
N VAL A 131 1.78 5.86 5.93
CA VAL A 131 1.44 7.28 5.80
C VAL A 131 0.25 7.44 4.85
N GLY A 132 0.23 6.75 3.70
CA GLY A 132 -0.89 6.80 2.77
C GLY A 132 -2.20 6.29 3.37
N LEU A 133 -2.17 5.20 4.16
CA LEU A 133 -3.37 4.72 4.87
C LEU A 133 -3.83 5.69 5.95
N ALA A 134 -2.91 6.30 6.70
CA ALA A 134 -3.24 7.29 7.72
C ALA A 134 -3.82 8.57 7.09
N ASP A 135 -3.27 9.00 5.97
CA ASP A 135 -3.76 10.13 5.20
C ASP A 135 -5.16 9.86 4.63
N PHE A 136 -5.38 8.69 4.05
CA PHE A 136 -6.70 8.28 3.56
C PHE A 136 -7.73 8.25 4.69
N TRP A 137 -7.39 7.68 5.86
CA TRP A 137 -8.26 7.72 7.05
C TRP A 137 -8.57 9.16 7.48
N LYS A 138 -7.58 10.05 7.45
CA LYS A 138 -7.76 11.47 7.76
C LYS A 138 -8.73 12.14 6.80
N TRP A 139 -8.61 11.87 5.49
CA TRP A 139 -9.56 12.34 4.49
C TRP A 139 -10.99 11.86 4.75
N GLU A 140 -11.18 10.56 5.03
CA GLU A 140 -12.49 10.00 5.40
C GLU A 140 -13.06 10.68 6.65
N TYR A 141 -12.19 10.94 7.64
CA TYR A 141 -12.57 11.64 8.85
C TYR A 141 -13.01 13.08 8.56
N ASP A 142 -12.19 13.85 7.88
CA ASP A 142 -12.47 15.26 7.57
C ASP A 142 -13.76 15.38 6.73
N TYR A 143 -13.94 14.54 5.70
CA TYR A 143 -15.16 14.52 4.90
C TYR A 143 -16.40 14.15 5.69
N GLY A 144 -16.30 13.23 6.64
CA GLY A 144 -17.42 12.74 7.41
C GLY A 144 -17.80 13.59 8.63
N HIS A 145 -16.91 14.50 9.09
CA HIS A 145 -17.12 15.30 10.30
C HIS A 145 -17.18 16.81 10.05
N ASP A 146 -16.44 17.32 9.07
CA ASP A 146 -16.47 18.74 8.72
C ASP A 146 -17.63 19.03 7.77
N LEU A 147 -18.83 19.08 8.37
CA LEU A 147 -20.11 19.23 7.66
C LEU A 147 -20.54 20.70 7.59
N ASP A 148 -20.95 21.13 6.41
CA ASP A 148 -21.61 22.43 6.23
C ASP A 148 -23.06 22.37 6.71
N MET A 149 -23.25 22.60 8.01
CA MET A 149 -24.56 22.57 8.65
C MET A 149 -25.40 23.83 8.33
N GLU A 150 -24.86 24.85 7.70
CA GLU A 150 -25.64 26.02 7.28
C GLU A 150 -26.41 25.76 5.99
N ASN A 151 -25.76 25.14 4.99
CA ASN A 151 -26.33 24.91 3.67
C ASN A 151 -26.86 23.47 3.47
N ALA A 152 -26.56 22.54 4.37
CA ALA A 152 -27.10 21.18 4.29
C ALA A 152 -28.63 21.16 4.32
N ILE A 153 -29.23 20.32 3.47
CA ILE A 153 -30.69 20.13 3.42
C ILE A 153 -31.14 19.26 4.59
N ILE A 154 -30.38 18.21 4.88
CA ILE A 154 -30.63 17.31 6.02
C ILE A 154 -29.63 17.65 7.13
N LYS A 155 -30.15 18.13 8.26
CA LYS A 155 -29.35 18.56 9.43
C LYS A 155 -29.66 17.66 10.62
N ILE A 156 -28.73 16.79 10.98
CA ILE A 156 -28.85 15.95 12.16
C ILE A 156 -27.72 16.32 13.13
N PRO A 157 -28.01 17.02 14.23
CA PRO A 157 -26.98 17.44 15.17
C PRO A 157 -26.20 16.25 15.74
N GLY A 158 -24.85 16.36 15.74
CA GLY A 158 -23.96 15.32 16.26
C GLY A 158 -23.77 14.09 15.37
N MET A 159 -24.35 14.09 14.15
CA MET A 159 -24.14 13.01 13.18
C MET A 159 -22.80 13.15 12.46
N SER A 160 -22.13 12.03 12.20
CA SER A 160 -20.99 11.96 11.30
C SER A 160 -21.25 10.92 10.21
N TYR A 161 -20.75 11.22 9.01
CA TYR A 161 -20.94 10.38 7.81
C TYR A 161 -19.65 9.73 7.35
N GLN A 162 -18.68 9.55 8.25
CA GLN A 162 -17.41 8.92 7.92
C GLN A 162 -17.61 7.47 7.49
N PRO A 163 -17.17 7.08 6.27
CA PRO A 163 -17.11 5.67 5.85
C PRO A 163 -16.14 4.88 6.75
N PRO A 164 -16.18 3.55 6.74
CA PRO A 164 -15.14 2.76 7.39
C PRO A 164 -13.89 2.74 6.50
N LEU A 165 -12.70 2.72 7.11
CA LEU A 165 -11.46 2.55 6.34
C LEU A 165 -11.49 1.23 5.55
N ILE A 166 -11.92 0.14 6.17
CA ILE A 166 -12.11 -1.16 5.53
C ILE A 166 -13.40 -1.79 6.06
N GLY A 167 -14.21 -2.34 5.15
CA GLY A 167 -15.44 -3.04 5.49
C GLY A 167 -16.69 -2.24 5.15
N THR A 168 -17.79 -2.56 5.82
CA THR A 168 -19.11 -1.93 5.59
C THR A 168 -19.62 -1.27 6.85
N LYS A 169 -20.14 -0.06 6.73
CA LYS A 169 -20.79 0.71 7.80
C LYS A 169 -22.14 1.22 7.34
N GLN A 170 -23.14 1.06 8.21
CA GLN A 170 -24.46 1.67 7.99
C GLN A 170 -24.43 3.13 8.43
N LEU A 171 -24.86 4.02 7.54
CA LEU A 171 -24.94 5.46 7.73
C LEU A 171 -26.37 5.91 7.43
N LEU A 172 -27.20 6.10 8.47
CA LEU A 172 -28.65 6.36 8.32
C LEU A 172 -29.33 5.25 7.49
N ASN A 173 -29.92 5.63 6.35
CA ASN A 173 -30.65 4.75 5.44
C ASN A 173 -29.78 4.24 4.26
N PHE A 174 -28.48 4.52 4.25
CA PHE A 174 -27.56 3.99 3.28
C PHE A 174 -26.39 3.26 3.93
N SER A 175 -25.71 2.42 3.19
CA SER A 175 -24.50 1.73 3.63
C SER A 175 -23.31 2.12 2.77
N ALA A 176 -22.15 2.30 3.41
CA ALA A 176 -20.89 2.55 2.75
C ALA A 176 -19.98 1.33 2.93
N THR A 177 -19.43 0.82 1.84
CA THR A 177 -18.46 -0.27 1.82
C THR A 177 -17.16 0.24 1.21
N SER A 178 -16.07 0.15 1.96
CA SER A 178 -14.73 0.61 1.56
C SER A 178 -13.77 -0.57 1.56
N LEU A 179 -13.09 -0.81 0.44
CA LEU A 179 -12.22 -1.96 0.24
C LEU A 179 -11.00 -1.59 -0.62
N PRO A 180 -9.84 -2.25 -0.40
CA PRO A 180 -8.72 -2.16 -1.32
C PRO A 180 -9.15 -2.57 -2.73
N GLY A 181 -8.81 -1.77 -3.73
CA GLY A 181 -8.94 -2.12 -5.13
C GLY A 181 -7.85 -3.12 -5.57
N ILE A 182 -7.93 -3.55 -6.83
CA ILE A 182 -6.96 -4.51 -7.42
C ILE A 182 -5.52 -3.96 -7.28
N GLY A 183 -5.30 -2.67 -7.58
CA GLY A 183 -4.00 -2.01 -7.41
C GLY A 183 -3.52 -2.06 -5.97
N GLY A 184 -4.40 -1.76 -4.99
CA GLY A 184 -4.08 -1.84 -3.57
C GLY A 184 -3.70 -3.24 -3.13
N LEU A 185 -4.43 -4.27 -3.57
CA LEU A 185 -4.09 -5.67 -3.28
C LEU A 185 -2.73 -6.06 -3.87
N ILE A 186 -2.42 -5.62 -5.09
CA ILE A 186 -1.11 -5.84 -5.70
C ILE A 186 0.00 -5.12 -4.93
N ALA A 187 -0.24 -3.90 -4.44
CA ALA A 187 0.72 -3.17 -3.60
C ALA A 187 0.99 -3.91 -2.29
N PHE A 188 -0.04 -4.42 -1.60
CA PHE A 188 0.11 -5.25 -0.40
C PHE A 188 0.88 -6.55 -0.68
N LEU A 189 0.57 -7.22 -1.79
CA LEU A 189 1.30 -8.42 -2.22
C LEU A 189 2.77 -8.10 -2.49
N SER A 190 3.06 -7.01 -3.19
CA SER A 190 4.43 -6.54 -3.49
C SER A 190 5.23 -6.29 -2.21
N LEU A 191 4.66 -5.52 -1.27
CA LEU A 191 5.30 -5.24 0.02
C LEU A 191 5.51 -6.53 0.83
N GLY A 192 4.48 -7.38 0.92
CA GLY A 192 4.55 -8.67 1.63
C GLY A 192 5.65 -9.57 1.06
N MET A 193 5.74 -9.69 -0.26
CA MET A 193 6.78 -10.45 -0.94
C MET A 193 8.18 -9.89 -0.61
N ALA A 194 8.36 -8.59 -0.66
CA ALA A 194 9.64 -7.94 -0.36
C ALA A 194 10.06 -8.15 1.11
N VAL A 195 9.12 -8.07 2.05
CA VAL A 195 9.38 -8.36 3.49
C VAL A 195 9.79 -9.82 3.67
N VAL A 196 9.06 -10.76 3.07
CA VAL A 196 9.37 -12.21 3.17
C VAL A 196 10.77 -12.49 2.64
N VAL A 197 11.17 -11.88 1.52
CA VAL A 197 12.52 -12.03 0.95
C VAL A 197 13.61 -11.60 1.95
N LEU A 198 13.41 -10.45 2.62
CA LEU A 198 14.39 -9.96 3.61
C LEU A 198 14.48 -10.87 4.85
N VAL A 199 13.36 -11.43 5.29
CA VAL A 199 13.33 -12.37 6.43
C VAL A 199 14.02 -13.67 6.07
N TYR A 200 13.73 -14.23 4.87
CA TYR A 200 14.35 -15.45 4.38
C TYR A 200 15.86 -15.32 4.22
N ASP A 201 16.31 -14.20 3.65
CA ASP A 201 17.73 -13.94 3.43
C ASP A 201 18.54 -13.79 4.75
N LYS A 202 17.90 -13.27 5.81
CA LYS A 202 18.47 -13.28 7.17
C LYS A 202 18.62 -14.70 7.73
N GLY A 203 17.59 -15.54 7.57
CA GLY A 203 17.59 -16.93 8.06
C GLY A 203 18.65 -17.79 7.36
N ALA A 204 18.86 -17.61 6.07
CA ALA A 204 19.89 -18.32 5.32
C ALA A 204 21.31 -17.97 5.80
N ALA A 205 21.59 -16.69 6.06
CA ALA A 205 22.87 -16.23 6.58
C ALA A 205 23.15 -16.78 7.99
N ALA A 206 22.14 -16.81 8.87
CA ALA A 206 22.24 -17.34 10.22
C ALA A 206 22.53 -18.85 10.24
N ARG A 207 21.93 -19.64 9.34
CA ARG A 207 22.21 -21.08 9.21
C ARG A 207 23.65 -21.37 8.76
N VAL A 208 24.13 -20.63 7.75
CA VAL A 208 25.52 -20.77 7.29
C VAL A 208 26.50 -20.46 8.41
N GLN A 209 26.24 -19.50 9.26
CA GLN A 209 27.09 -19.13 10.39
C GLN A 209 27.02 -20.17 11.51
N ALA A 210 25.87 -20.75 11.81
CA ALA A 210 25.71 -21.82 12.79
C ALA A 210 26.46 -23.11 12.37
N ASP A 211 26.44 -23.45 11.09
CA ASP A 211 27.15 -24.62 10.53
C ASP A 211 28.66 -24.41 10.47
N ALA A 212 29.15 -23.17 10.39
CA ALA A 212 30.59 -22.85 10.34
C ALA A 212 31.30 -22.96 11.72
N VAL A 213 30.58 -22.67 12.81
CA VAL A 213 31.14 -22.66 14.18
C VAL A 213 31.65 -24.05 14.64
N PRO A 214 30.90 -25.17 14.46
CA PRO A 214 31.39 -26.51 14.82
C PRO A 214 32.62 -26.92 14.01
N ALA A 215 32.62 -26.59 12.71
CA ALA A 215 33.74 -26.92 11.82
C ALA A 215 35.04 -26.19 12.19
N ALA A 216 34.95 -24.95 12.66
CA ALA A 216 36.11 -24.19 13.17
C ALA A 216 36.65 -24.77 14.49
N ARG A 217 35.77 -25.16 15.42
CA ARG A 217 36.16 -25.79 16.70
C ARG A 217 36.84 -27.14 16.49
N ALA A 218 36.35 -27.98 15.58
CA ALA A 218 36.95 -29.27 15.25
C ALA A 218 38.35 -29.13 14.62
N ARG A 219 38.63 -28.05 13.90
CA ARG A 219 39.97 -27.79 13.35
C ARG A 219 40.99 -27.39 14.42
N VAL A 220 40.60 -26.57 15.41
CA VAL A 220 41.47 -26.14 16.52
C VAL A 220 41.75 -27.29 17.48
N ALA A 221 40.87 -28.27 17.62
CA ALA A 221 41.05 -29.42 18.48
C ALA A 221 42.01 -30.51 17.89
N ASN A 222 42.30 -30.44 16.57
CA ASN A 222 43.19 -31.40 15.86
C ASN A 222 44.57 -30.80 15.50
N THR A 223 44.91 -29.63 16.02
CA THR A 223 46.26 -29.03 15.98
C THR A 223 46.87 -29.01 17.35
#